data_ae59f1c42bf60d38c8c6a6c9987e0e0b
#
_entry.id   ae59f1c42bf60d38c8c6a6c9987e0e0b
#
_cell.length_a   1.000
_cell.length_b   1.000
_cell.length_c   1.000
_cell.angle_alpha   90.00
_cell.angle_beta   90.00
_cell.angle_gamma   90.00
#
_symmetry.space_group_name_H-M   'P 1'
#
loop_
_entity.id
_entity.type
_entity.pdbx_description
1 polymer ?
#
loop_
_entity_poly.entity_id
_entity_poly.type
_entity_poly.pdbx_seq_one_letter_code
_entity_poly.pdbx_strand_id
1 'polypeptide(L)'
;MDSHAVKARLAELGAMVEARLQGFADASEAPRRLKEAMAYSLMAGGKRLRPVLLMSAASLFGTPADKVLPFACAVEMVHTYSLIHDDLPAMDDDDLRRGRPSCHKAFGEATAILAGDALQADAFRTMTLCDLPADRVLAAVREFACAAGSFGMCGGQQLDMEAEEQAISLEELRHLHALKTGAILRAAVVCGCLLAGAPERDVEAFGRFGASLGVAFQIADDILDVVGDTATLGKPAGSDAEAHKSTYPSLVGLEESRRLARGHADEAIAAIQAYEGQDADFLRGLANFTVTRVK
;
A
#
# COMPACT_ATOMS: atom_id res chain seq x y z
N MET A 1 7.62 -2.30 -20.40
CA MET A 1 7.58 -3.71 -19.93
C MET A 1 6.17 -4.24 -20.10
N ASP A 2 5.98 -5.49 -20.57
CA ASP A 2 4.64 -6.10 -20.71
C ASP A 2 4.09 -6.62 -19.37
N SER A 3 2.81 -6.97 -19.35
CA SER A 3 2.12 -7.40 -18.11
C SER A 3 2.69 -8.69 -17.51
N HIS A 4 3.27 -9.59 -18.33
CA HIS A 4 3.86 -10.83 -17.83
C HIS A 4 5.18 -10.55 -17.10
N ALA A 5 6.05 -9.74 -17.70
CA ALA A 5 7.29 -9.32 -17.09
C ALA A 5 7.09 -8.46 -15.81
N VAL A 6 6.04 -7.61 -15.80
CA VAL A 6 5.66 -6.86 -14.58
C VAL A 6 5.25 -7.82 -13.45
N LYS A 7 4.40 -8.82 -13.74
CA LYS A 7 4.00 -9.81 -12.74
C LYS A 7 5.18 -10.64 -12.24
N ALA A 8 6.08 -11.05 -13.13
CA ALA A 8 7.28 -11.81 -12.75
C ALA A 8 8.20 -11.00 -11.82
N ARG A 9 8.46 -9.74 -12.14
CA ARG A 9 9.29 -8.86 -11.31
C ARG A 9 8.62 -8.55 -9.96
N LEU A 10 7.31 -8.34 -9.95
CA LEU A 10 6.54 -8.14 -8.71
C LEU A 10 6.63 -9.37 -7.80
N ALA A 11 6.51 -10.57 -8.37
CA ALA A 11 6.63 -11.82 -7.62
C ALA A 11 8.06 -12.05 -7.09
N GLU A 12 9.09 -11.77 -7.88
CA GLU A 12 10.50 -11.89 -7.49
C GLU A 12 10.81 -11.00 -6.27
N LEU A 13 10.53 -9.70 -6.37
CA LEU A 13 10.78 -8.76 -5.27
C LEU A 13 9.87 -9.02 -4.08
N GLY A 14 8.61 -9.41 -4.32
CA GLY A 14 7.67 -9.81 -3.28
C GLY A 14 8.15 -11.01 -2.47
N ALA A 15 8.76 -12.00 -3.11
CA ALA A 15 9.33 -13.18 -2.43
C ALA A 15 10.49 -12.81 -1.48
N MET A 16 11.32 -11.82 -1.84
CA MET A 16 12.38 -11.31 -0.94
C MET A 16 11.76 -10.70 0.32
N VAL A 17 10.70 -9.92 0.17
CA VAL A 17 9.97 -9.31 1.28
C VAL A 17 9.34 -10.38 2.17
N GLU A 18 8.66 -11.36 1.60
CA GLU A 18 8.01 -12.44 2.37
C GLU A 18 9.02 -13.27 3.16
N ALA A 19 10.13 -13.67 2.54
CA ALA A 19 11.18 -14.40 3.24
C ALA A 19 11.76 -13.60 4.42
N ARG A 20 11.92 -12.28 4.27
CA ARG A 20 12.42 -11.42 5.34
C ARG A 20 11.39 -11.21 6.44
N LEU A 21 10.12 -11.02 6.09
CA LEU A 21 9.01 -10.91 7.05
C LEU A 21 8.84 -12.19 7.88
N GLN A 22 8.96 -13.37 7.25
CA GLN A 22 8.96 -14.64 7.97
C GLN A 22 10.10 -14.70 8.99
N GLY A 23 11.29 -14.25 8.61
CA GLY A 23 12.45 -14.19 9.52
C GLY A 23 12.20 -13.27 10.73
N PHE A 24 11.52 -12.13 10.56
CA PHE A 24 11.12 -11.27 11.68
C PHE A 24 10.07 -11.94 12.57
N ALA A 25 9.07 -12.59 11.96
CA ALA A 25 8.05 -13.32 12.74
C ALA A 25 8.67 -14.45 13.57
N ASP A 26 9.61 -15.21 12.99
CA ASP A 26 10.27 -16.32 13.68
C ASP A 26 11.18 -15.85 14.83
N ALA A 27 11.92 -14.76 14.62
CA ALA A 27 12.83 -14.18 15.59
C ALA A 27 12.13 -13.36 16.71
N SER A 28 10.82 -13.12 16.61
CA SER A 28 10.09 -12.36 17.61
C SER A 28 10.05 -13.07 18.96
N GLU A 29 10.42 -12.35 20.04
CA GLU A 29 10.33 -12.77 21.44
C GLU A 29 9.03 -12.30 22.12
N ALA A 30 8.07 -11.78 21.36
CA ALA A 30 6.77 -11.36 21.88
C ALA A 30 6.03 -12.53 22.55
N PRO A 31 5.10 -12.25 23.48
CA PRO A 31 4.23 -13.27 24.06
C PRO A 31 3.58 -14.12 22.98
N ARG A 32 3.54 -15.44 23.17
CA ARG A 32 3.16 -16.42 22.17
C ARG A 32 1.91 -16.05 21.36
N ARG A 33 0.81 -15.68 22.03
CA ARG A 33 -0.46 -15.35 21.38
C ARG A 33 -0.36 -14.09 20.53
N LEU A 34 0.39 -13.08 20.98
CA LEU A 34 0.64 -11.86 20.22
C LEU A 34 1.48 -12.15 18.98
N LYS A 35 2.57 -12.90 19.13
CA LYS A 35 3.42 -13.35 18.01
C LYS A 35 2.61 -14.11 16.96
N GLU A 36 1.76 -15.06 17.39
CA GLU A 36 0.91 -15.83 16.48
C GLU A 36 -0.07 -14.93 15.72
N ALA A 37 -0.70 -13.95 16.38
CA ALA A 37 -1.65 -13.01 15.74
C ALA A 37 -0.96 -12.07 14.73
N MET A 38 0.22 -11.53 15.10
CA MET A 38 1.02 -10.70 14.18
C MET A 38 1.45 -11.50 12.94
N ALA A 39 2.02 -12.69 13.13
CA ALA A 39 2.46 -13.55 12.04
C ALA A 39 1.28 -14.00 11.16
N TYR A 40 0.14 -14.32 11.76
CA TYR A 40 -1.08 -14.72 11.04
C TYR A 40 -1.51 -13.69 10.01
N SER A 41 -1.53 -12.41 10.37
CA SER A 41 -1.95 -11.32 9.48
C SER A 41 -0.83 -10.94 8.51
N LEU A 42 0.42 -10.86 8.98
CA LEU A 42 1.57 -10.47 8.18
C LEU A 42 1.84 -11.46 7.04
N MET A 43 1.67 -12.77 7.33
CA MET A 43 1.90 -13.86 6.37
C MET A 43 0.63 -14.32 5.65
N ALA A 44 -0.46 -13.53 5.70
CA ALA A 44 -1.69 -13.85 4.99
C ALA A 44 -1.58 -13.74 3.45
N GLY A 45 -0.41 -13.42 2.91
CA GLY A 45 -0.16 -13.23 1.48
C GLY A 45 -0.41 -11.78 1.02
N GLY A 46 -0.55 -11.59 -0.28
CA GLY A 46 -0.76 -10.29 -0.92
C GLY A 46 0.28 -9.99 -1.98
N LYS A 47 0.06 -8.91 -2.76
CA LYS A 47 0.94 -8.53 -3.89
C LYS A 47 2.24 -7.84 -3.46
N ARG A 48 2.37 -7.49 -2.20
CA ARG A 48 3.55 -6.76 -1.65
C ARG A 48 3.92 -5.53 -2.48
N LEU A 49 2.91 -4.83 -3.00
CA LEU A 49 3.10 -3.71 -3.94
C LEU A 49 3.92 -2.57 -3.33
N ARG A 50 3.59 -2.15 -2.11
CA ARG A 50 4.22 -1.01 -1.44
C ARG A 50 5.72 -1.23 -1.19
N PRO A 51 6.16 -2.36 -0.59
CA PRO A 51 7.58 -2.66 -0.46
C PRO A 51 8.30 -2.77 -1.82
N VAL A 52 7.67 -3.36 -2.83
CA VAL A 52 8.27 -3.48 -4.16
C VAL A 52 8.47 -2.13 -4.83
N LEU A 53 7.54 -1.20 -4.69
CA LEU A 53 7.67 0.19 -5.15
C LEU A 53 8.89 0.87 -4.51
N LEU A 54 9.06 0.74 -3.20
CA LEU A 54 10.20 1.29 -2.45
C LEU A 54 11.53 0.71 -2.96
N MET A 55 11.61 -0.62 -3.07
CA MET A 55 12.82 -1.31 -3.51
C MET A 55 13.20 -0.93 -4.94
N SER A 56 12.22 -0.84 -5.85
CA SER A 56 12.47 -0.46 -7.25
C SER A 56 12.91 1.00 -7.39
N ALA A 57 12.32 1.91 -6.60
CA ALA A 57 12.77 3.30 -6.58
C ALA A 57 14.20 3.44 -6.04
N ALA A 58 14.56 2.71 -4.97
CA ALA A 58 15.91 2.71 -4.43
C ALA A 58 16.92 2.14 -5.43
N SER A 59 16.59 1.03 -6.09
CA SER A 59 17.45 0.38 -7.08
C SER A 59 17.75 1.27 -8.27
N LEU A 60 16.76 2.05 -8.73
CA LEU A 60 16.93 3.00 -9.83
C LEU A 60 18.03 4.04 -9.54
N PHE A 61 18.19 4.45 -8.27
CA PHE A 61 19.23 5.39 -7.82
C PHE A 61 20.46 4.69 -7.25
N GLY A 62 20.69 3.43 -7.62
CA GLY A 62 21.93 2.69 -7.35
C GLY A 62 22.03 2.06 -5.96
N THR A 63 20.95 2.08 -5.16
CA THR A 63 20.93 1.37 -3.88
C THR A 63 20.27 0.00 -4.07
N PRO A 64 21.01 -1.12 -3.86
CA PRO A 64 20.48 -2.46 -4.03
C PRO A 64 19.27 -2.73 -3.14
N ALA A 65 18.34 -3.54 -3.65
CA ALA A 65 17.06 -3.85 -2.99
C ALA A 65 17.25 -4.47 -1.59
N ASP A 66 18.27 -5.28 -1.38
CA ASP A 66 18.61 -5.90 -0.09
C ASP A 66 18.98 -4.88 1.00
N LYS A 67 19.61 -3.75 0.63
CA LYS A 67 19.98 -2.68 1.56
C LYS A 67 18.76 -1.94 2.12
N VAL A 68 17.69 -1.84 1.36
CA VAL A 68 16.43 -1.19 1.78
C VAL A 68 15.36 -2.18 2.23
N LEU A 69 15.66 -3.49 2.19
CA LEU A 69 14.71 -4.55 2.51
C LEU A 69 14.13 -4.44 3.94
N PRO A 70 14.88 -4.05 4.99
CA PRO A 70 14.27 -3.82 6.31
C PRO A 70 13.20 -2.74 6.27
N PHE A 71 13.45 -1.61 5.57
CA PHE A 71 12.46 -0.54 5.42
C PHE A 71 11.25 -1.00 4.59
N ALA A 72 11.47 -1.74 3.51
CA ALA A 72 10.41 -2.31 2.69
C ALA A 72 9.50 -3.25 3.50
N CYS A 73 10.08 -4.09 4.36
CA CYS A 73 9.31 -4.93 5.29
C CYS A 73 8.50 -4.10 6.28
N ALA A 74 9.09 -3.03 6.82
CA ALA A 74 8.40 -2.12 7.74
C ALA A 74 7.19 -1.44 7.09
N VAL A 75 7.28 -1.07 5.81
CA VAL A 75 6.13 -0.54 5.04
C VAL A 75 5.00 -1.56 4.98
N GLU A 76 5.31 -2.85 4.81
CA GLU A 76 4.29 -3.89 4.80
C GLU A 76 3.74 -4.19 6.21
N MET A 77 4.56 -4.06 7.27
CA MET A 77 4.08 -4.14 8.66
C MET A 77 3.05 -3.05 8.95
N VAL A 78 3.32 -1.80 8.53
CA VAL A 78 2.39 -0.68 8.66
C VAL A 78 1.10 -0.95 7.87
N HIS A 79 1.19 -1.43 6.64
CA HIS A 79 0.01 -1.80 5.88
C HIS A 79 -0.77 -2.95 6.55
N THR A 80 -0.08 -3.91 7.15
CA THR A 80 -0.74 -5.04 7.82
C THR A 80 -1.47 -4.61 9.08
N TYR A 81 -0.86 -3.74 9.92
CA TYR A 81 -1.57 -3.25 11.10
C TYR A 81 -2.83 -2.49 10.72
N SER A 82 -2.80 -1.66 9.66
CA SER A 82 -3.99 -0.93 9.24
C SER A 82 -5.13 -1.88 8.86
N LEU A 83 -4.82 -2.96 8.14
CA LEU A 83 -5.82 -3.98 7.81
C LEU A 83 -6.37 -4.71 9.05
N ILE A 84 -5.52 -4.99 10.04
CA ILE A 84 -5.99 -5.62 11.31
C ILE A 84 -6.97 -4.71 12.03
N HIS A 85 -6.68 -3.40 12.08
CA HIS A 85 -7.54 -2.45 12.77
C HIS A 85 -8.80 -2.11 11.96
N ASP A 86 -8.68 -1.99 10.62
CA ASP A 86 -9.83 -1.79 9.74
C ASP A 86 -10.87 -2.90 9.88
N ASP A 87 -10.44 -4.17 10.05
CA ASP A 87 -11.34 -5.33 10.21
C ASP A 87 -12.09 -5.37 11.54
N LEU A 88 -11.74 -4.55 12.55
CA LEU A 88 -12.37 -4.60 13.89
C LEU A 88 -13.86 -4.22 13.85
N PRO A 89 -14.68 -4.73 14.82
CA PRO A 89 -16.11 -4.41 14.89
C PRO A 89 -16.44 -2.92 15.07
N ALA A 90 -15.48 -2.12 15.55
CA ALA A 90 -15.63 -0.67 15.68
C ALA A 90 -15.26 0.09 14.38
N MET A 91 -14.87 -0.62 13.34
CA MET A 91 -14.42 -0.12 12.04
C MET A 91 -15.29 -0.75 10.94
N ASP A 92 -14.68 -1.48 9.98
CA ASP A 92 -15.41 -2.11 8.87
C ASP A 92 -16.17 -3.41 9.27
N ASP A 93 -15.91 -3.98 10.46
CA ASP A 93 -16.46 -5.26 11.00
C ASP A 93 -16.35 -6.43 10.00
N ASP A 94 -15.21 -6.54 9.34
CA ASP A 94 -14.98 -7.57 8.32
C ASP A 94 -14.65 -8.93 8.96
N ASP A 95 -15.47 -9.95 8.68
CA ASP A 95 -15.23 -11.32 9.15
C ASP A 95 -14.04 -12.03 8.46
N LEU A 96 -13.76 -11.63 7.21
CA LEU A 96 -12.77 -12.28 6.36
C LEU A 96 -11.77 -11.28 5.78
N ARG A 97 -10.49 -11.64 5.80
CA ARG A 97 -9.42 -10.92 5.11
C ARG A 97 -8.58 -11.87 4.25
N ARG A 98 -8.50 -11.63 2.94
CA ARG A 98 -7.79 -12.49 1.98
C ARG A 98 -8.26 -13.95 2.02
N GLY A 99 -9.57 -14.17 2.15
CA GLY A 99 -10.20 -15.49 2.19
C GLY A 99 -10.01 -16.28 3.50
N ARG A 100 -9.49 -15.66 4.55
CA ARG A 100 -9.29 -16.24 5.88
C ARG A 100 -10.04 -15.40 6.93
N PRO A 101 -10.41 -15.96 8.09
CA PRO A 101 -10.95 -15.17 9.18
C PRO A 101 -10.03 -13.98 9.50
N SER A 102 -10.61 -12.79 9.72
CA SER A 102 -9.87 -11.61 10.14
C SER A 102 -9.17 -11.84 11.49
N CYS A 103 -8.20 -11.01 11.83
CA CYS A 103 -7.40 -11.19 13.05
C CYS A 103 -8.26 -11.24 14.32
N HIS A 104 -9.27 -10.36 14.42
CA HIS A 104 -10.15 -10.32 15.58
C HIS A 104 -11.08 -11.54 15.68
N LYS A 105 -11.49 -12.13 14.56
CA LYS A 105 -12.26 -13.39 14.56
C LYS A 105 -11.39 -14.58 14.95
N ALA A 106 -10.12 -14.62 14.56
CA ALA A 106 -9.20 -15.70 14.88
C ALA A 106 -8.63 -15.63 16.30
N PHE A 107 -8.35 -14.44 16.82
CA PHE A 107 -7.62 -14.24 18.08
C PHE A 107 -8.36 -13.42 19.13
N GLY A 108 -9.52 -12.84 18.79
CA GLY A 108 -10.29 -11.90 19.62
C GLY A 108 -9.81 -10.45 19.48
N GLU A 109 -10.71 -9.51 19.74
CA GLU A 109 -10.54 -8.07 19.52
C GLU A 109 -9.33 -7.50 20.26
N ALA A 110 -9.17 -7.78 21.56
CA ALA A 110 -8.06 -7.27 22.36
C ALA A 110 -6.69 -7.71 21.80
N THR A 111 -6.57 -8.98 21.34
CA THR A 111 -5.34 -9.47 20.72
C THR A 111 -5.11 -8.83 19.36
N ALA A 112 -6.15 -8.60 18.57
CA ALA A 112 -6.05 -7.93 17.28
C ALA A 112 -5.60 -6.46 17.44
N ILE A 113 -6.16 -5.71 18.40
CA ILE A 113 -5.72 -4.34 18.71
C ILE A 113 -4.22 -4.34 19.06
N LEU A 114 -3.81 -5.19 20.00
CA LEU A 114 -2.40 -5.28 20.41
C LEU A 114 -1.47 -5.76 19.29
N ALA A 115 -1.94 -6.62 18.39
CA ALA A 115 -1.16 -7.06 17.24
C ALA A 115 -0.93 -5.90 16.24
N GLY A 116 -1.91 -5.06 16.01
CA GLY A 116 -1.77 -3.86 15.21
C GLY A 116 -0.80 -2.85 15.84
N ASP A 117 -0.97 -2.54 17.13
CA ASP A 117 -0.10 -1.64 17.88
C ASP A 117 1.37 -2.10 17.85
N ALA A 118 1.58 -3.41 18.08
CA ALA A 118 2.92 -3.99 18.07
C ALA A 118 3.55 -3.93 16.66
N LEU A 119 2.81 -4.27 15.61
CA LEU A 119 3.30 -4.18 14.23
C LEU A 119 3.66 -2.76 13.84
N GLN A 120 2.89 -1.76 14.27
CA GLN A 120 3.19 -0.36 14.01
C GLN A 120 4.51 0.06 14.69
N ALA A 121 4.68 -0.25 15.97
CA ALA A 121 5.90 0.08 16.71
C ALA A 121 7.12 -0.67 16.15
N ASP A 122 6.98 -1.98 15.88
CA ASP A 122 8.03 -2.82 15.30
C ASP A 122 8.41 -2.39 13.88
N ALA A 123 7.47 -1.82 13.10
CA ALA A 123 7.77 -1.26 11.79
C ALA A 123 8.79 -0.12 11.91
N PHE A 124 8.54 0.86 12.77
CA PHE A 124 9.48 1.99 12.95
C PHE A 124 10.84 1.53 13.50
N ARG A 125 10.86 0.56 14.42
CA ARG A 125 12.10 -0.08 14.86
C ARG A 125 12.82 -0.76 13.68
N THR A 126 12.09 -1.47 12.82
CA THR A 126 12.65 -2.20 11.68
C THR A 126 13.24 -1.26 10.61
N MET A 127 12.64 -0.08 10.38
CA MET A 127 13.18 0.95 9.48
C MET A 127 14.60 1.36 9.88
N THR A 128 14.92 1.41 11.18
CA THR A 128 16.24 1.79 11.68
C THR A 128 17.32 0.72 11.48
N LEU A 129 16.95 -0.47 11.03
CA LEU A 129 17.89 -1.58 10.77
C LEU A 129 18.53 -1.52 9.37
N CYS A 130 18.21 -0.52 8.54
CA CYS A 130 18.86 -0.32 7.26
C CYS A 130 20.32 0.10 7.45
N ASP A 131 21.24 -0.65 6.85
CA ASP A 131 22.67 -0.32 6.81
C ASP A 131 22.94 0.74 5.73
N LEU A 132 22.47 1.98 6.02
CA LEU A 132 22.54 3.16 5.16
C LEU A 132 22.87 4.40 6.02
N PRO A 133 23.31 5.52 5.41
CA PRO A 133 23.55 6.77 6.14
C PRO A 133 22.36 7.18 6.99
N ALA A 134 22.60 7.49 8.28
CA ALA A 134 21.55 7.74 9.27
C ALA A 134 20.64 8.91 8.90
N ASP A 135 21.17 9.94 8.25
CA ASP A 135 20.42 11.11 7.76
C ASP A 135 19.40 10.72 6.70
N ARG A 136 19.75 9.79 5.77
CA ARG A 136 18.83 9.27 4.76
C ARG A 136 17.74 8.42 5.38
N VAL A 137 18.10 7.54 6.32
CA VAL A 137 17.12 6.71 7.04
C VAL A 137 16.16 7.61 7.82
N LEU A 138 16.67 8.62 8.53
CA LEU A 138 15.84 9.57 9.30
C LEU A 138 14.89 10.37 8.38
N ALA A 139 15.36 10.81 7.22
CA ALA A 139 14.53 11.52 6.24
C ALA A 139 13.38 10.61 5.74
N ALA A 140 13.68 9.37 5.40
CA ALA A 140 12.69 8.38 4.97
C ALA A 140 11.68 8.03 6.09
N VAL A 141 12.16 7.85 7.34
CA VAL A 141 11.27 7.61 8.50
C VAL A 141 10.32 8.78 8.72
N ARG A 142 10.80 10.03 8.61
CA ARG A 142 9.95 11.24 8.75
C ARG A 142 8.88 11.29 7.67
N GLU A 143 9.24 11.07 6.41
CA GLU A 143 8.30 11.03 5.28
C GLU A 143 7.24 9.95 5.50
N PHE A 144 7.67 8.75 5.86
CA PHE A 144 6.76 7.63 6.04
C PHE A 144 5.84 7.78 7.26
N ALA A 145 6.36 8.31 8.37
CA ALA A 145 5.56 8.60 9.57
C ALA A 145 4.47 9.64 9.30
N CYS A 146 4.78 10.69 8.51
CA CYS A 146 3.80 11.66 8.07
C CYS A 146 2.69 11.00 7.24
N ALA A 147 3.07 10.13 6.28
CA ALA A 147 2.12 9.43 5.41
C ALA A 147 1.28 8.37 6.13
N ALA A 148 1.80 7.74 7.17
CA ALA A 148 1.07 6.73 7.96
C ALA A 148 0.15 7.35 9.03
N GLY A 149 0.50 8.54 9.53
CA GLY A 149 -0.16 9.22 10.64
C GLY A 149 -1.39 10.05 10.26
N SER A 150 -1.68 11.06 11.10
CA SER A 150 -2.84 11.94 11.00
C SER A 150 -2.87 12.80 9.73
N PHE A 151 -1.73 13.07 9.10
CA PHE A 151 -1.62 13.80 7.83
C PHE A 151 -1.74 12.89 6.59
N GLY A 152 -1.93 11.60 6.78
CA GLY A 152 -2.02 10.60 5.71
C GLY A 152 -3.04 9.52 6.05
N MET A 153 -2.62 8.25 6.08
CA MET A 153 -3.49 7.08 6.14
C MET A 153 -4.51 7.11 7.30
N CYS A 154 -4.06 7.40 8.53
CA CYS A 154 -5.00 7.48 9.67
C CYS A 154 -6.00 8.63 9.53
N GLY A 155 -5.55 9.80 9.02
CA GLY A 155 -6.46 10.91 8.72
C GLY A 155 -7.46 10.55 7.62
N GLY A 156 -7.01 9.85 6.58
CA GLY A 156 -7.87 9.35 5.51
C GLY A 156 -8.88 8.31 6.01
N GLN A 157 -8.48 7.43 6.92
CA GLN A 157 -9.39 6.47 7.56
C GLN A 157 -10.47 7.18 8.39
N GLN A 158 -10.10 8.25 9.13
CA GLN A 158 -11.09 9.04 9.86
C GLN A 158 -12.11 9.67 8.90
N LEU A 159 -11.66 10.24 7.78
CA LEU A 159 -12.57 10.79 6.76
C LEU A 159 -13.45 9.72 6.12
N ASP A 160 -12.94 8.51 5.93
CA ASP A 160 -13.71 7.39 5.40
C ASP A 160 -14.87 7.02 6.33
N MET A 161 -14.61 6.92 7.63
CA MET A 161 -15.64 6.68 8.64
C MET A 161 -16.67 7.81 8.74
N GLU A 162 -16.22 9.07 8.64
CA GLU A 162 -17.14 10.23 8.64
C GLU A 162 -18.02 10.27 7.37
N ALA A 163 -17.51 9.69 6.26
CA ALA A 163 -18.23 9.61 4.99
C ALA A 163 -19.23 8.43 4.92
N GLU A 164 -19.22 7.53 5.89
CA GLU A 164 -20.20 6.45 5.95
C GLU A 164 -21.61 7.04 6.06
N GLU A 165 -22.54 6.45 5.31
CA GLU A 165 -23.94 6.90 5.24
C GLU A 165 -24.12 8.35 4.71
N GLN A 166 -23.09 8.99 4.17
CA GLN A 166 -23.15 10.33 3.60
C GLN A 166 -22.81 10.33 2.12
N ALA A 167 -23.53 11.12 1.34
CA ALA A 167 -23.15 11.39 -0.04
C ALA A 167 -22.05 12.47 -0.05
N ILE A 168 -20.84 12.10 -0.44
CA ILE A 168 -19.73 13.04 -0.58
C ILE A 168 -19.50 13.42 -2.05
N SER A 169 -18.92 14.59 -2.28
CA SER A 169 -18.54 15.05 -3.62
C SER A 169 -17.34 14.28 -4.15
N LEU A 170 -17.11 14.35 -5.46
CA LEU A 170 -15.93 13.78 -6.10
C LEU A 170 -14.62 14.39 -5.56
N GLU A 171 -14.62 15.66 -5.16
CA GLU A 171 -13.46 16.33 -4.58
C GLU A 171 -13.14 15.77 -3.20
N GLU A 172 -14.14 15.59 -2.34
CA GLU A 172 -13.99 14.95 -1.02
C GLU A 172 -13.54 13.51 -1.14
N LEU A 173 -14.11 12.73 -2.08
CA LEU A 173 -13.67 11.36 -2.35
C LEU A 173 -12.20 11.32 -2.80
N ARG A 174 -11.77 12.22 -3.69
CA ARG A 174 -10.36 12.32 -4.11
C ARG A 174 -9.44 12.63 -2.94
N HIS A 175 -9.84 13.55 -2.07
CA HIS A 175 -9.05 13.91 -0.89
C HIS A 175 -8.92 12.72 0.08
N LEU A 176 -10.02 12.06 0.39
CA LEU A 176 -10.06 10.85 1.22
C LEU A 176 -9.12 9.76 0.66
N HIS A 177 -9.27 9.40 -0.61
CA HIS A 177 -8.45 8.37 -1.25
C HIS A 177 -6.97 8.75 -1.34
N ALA A 178 -6.66 10.03 -1.55
CA ALA A 178 -5.29 10.51 -1.54
C ALA A 178 -4.62 10.31 -0.18
N LEU A 179 -5.37 10.47 0.91
CA LEU A 179 -4.88 10.26 2.27
C LEU A 179 -4.88 8.77 2.65
N LYS A 180 -6.02 8.09 2.58
CA LYS A 180 -6.18 6.70 3.06
C LYS A 180 -5.25 5.73 2.34
N THR A 181 -5.19 5.81 1.02
CA THR A 181 -4.45 4.86 0.18
C THR A 181 -3.24 5.50 -0.51
N GLY A 182 -3.43 6.69 -1.07
CA GLY A 182 -2.42 7.38 -1.89
C GLY A 182 -1.18 7.77 -1.11
N ALA A 183 -1.32 8.23 0.12
CA ALA A 183 -0.21 8.70 0.96
C ALA A 183 0.86 7.62 1.17
N ILE A 184 0.47 6.39 1.50
CA ILE A 184 1.41 5.27 1.72
C ILE A 184 2.05 4.80 0.41
N LEU A 185 1.31 4.78 -0.71
CA LEU A 185 1.88 4.44 -2.02
C LEU A 185 2.91 5.47 -2.47
N ARG A 186 2.59 6.76 -2.33
CA ARG A 186 3.53 7.86 -2.60
C ARG A 186 4.75 7.77 -1.70
N ALA A 187 4.56 7.62 -0.38
CA ALA A 187 5.65 7.54 0.58
C ALA A 187 6.56 6.34 0.34
N ALA A 188 6.03 5.19 -0.07
CA ALA A 188 6.86 4.04 -0.40
C ALA A 188 7.87 4.37 -1.50
N VAL A 189 7.44 5.03 -2.58
CA VAL A 189 8.31 5.45 -3.69
C VAL A 189 9.30 6.52 -3.24
N VAL A 190 8.82 7.56 -2.53
CA VAL A 190 9.65 8.67 -2.03
C VAL A 190 10.72 8.17 -1.05
N CYS A 191 10.35 7.27 -0.13
CA CYS A 191 11.30 6.68 0.80
C CYS A 191 12.39 5.90 0.08
N GLY A 192 12.07 5.17 -1.00
CA GLY A 192 13.09 4.51 -1.84
C GLY A 192 14.11 5.50 -2.39
N CYS A 193 13.66 6.65 -2.91
CA CYS A 193 14.51 7.71 -3.40
C CYS A 193 15.38 8.34 -2.27
N LEU A 194 14.77 8.63 -1.11
CA LEU A 194 15.47 9.21 0.05
C LEU A 194 16.55 8.27 0.58
N LEU A 195 16.25 6.99 0.75
CA LEU A 195 17.20 5.97 1.19
C LEU A 195 18.39 5.84 0.23
N ALA A 196 18.14 5.98 -1.06
CA ALA A 196 19.19 5.98 -2.07
C ALA A 196 19.98 7.30 -2.16
N GLY A 197 19.50 8.39 -1.51
CA GLY A 197 20.11 9.70 -1.60
C GLY A 197 19.91 10.38 -2.96
N ALA A 198 18.76 10.14 -3.58
CA ALA A 198 18.39 10.77 -4.84
C ALA A 198 18.33 12.30 -4.69
N PRO A 199 18.66 13.07 -5.75
CA PRO A 199 18.49 14.52 -5.76
C PRO A 199 17.03 14.94 -5.51
N GLU A 200 16.82 16.10 -4.89
CA GLU A 200 15.50 16.63 -4.52
C GLU A 200 14.51 16.64 -5.70
N ARG A 201 14.96 17.12 -6.87
CA ARG A 201 14.16 17.13 -8.11
C ARG A 201 13.63 15.75 -8.49
N ASP A 202 14.43 14.70 -8.22
CA ASP A 202 14.09 13.31 -8.54
C ASP A 202 13.12 12.76 -7.48
N VAL A 203 13.32 13.10 -6.19
CA VAL A 203 12.37 12.81 -5.11
C VAL A 203 10.99 13.41 -5.44
N GLU A 204 10.93 14.65 -5.92
CA GLU A 204 9.69 15.30 -6.34
C GLU A 204 9.03 14.60 -7.54
N ALA A 205 9.83 14.20 -8.56
CA ALA A 205 9.32 13.50 -9.74
C ALA A 205 8.69 12.15 -9.34
N PHE A 206 9.38 11.39 -8.48
CA PHE A 206 8.87 10.13 -7.94
C PHE A 206 7.70 10.32 -6.96
N GLY A 207 7.66 11.45 -6.25
CA GLY A 207 6.51 11.86 -5.46
C GLY A 207 5.25 12.05 -6.32
N ARG A 208 5.38 12.73 -7.48
CA ARG A 208 4.29 12.86 -8.45
C ARG A 208 3.87 11.51 -9.04
N PHE A 209 4.84 10.66 -9.41
CA PHE A 209 4.59 9.29 -9.86
C PHE A 209 3.74 8.52 -8.84
N GLY A 210 4.18 8.50 -7.58
CA GLY A 210 3.50 7.77 -6.51
C GLY A 210 2.10 8.30 -6.21
N ALA A 211 1.91 9.62 -6.25
CA ALA A 211 0.60 10.26 -6.05
C ALA A 211 -0.39 9.86 -7.17
N SER A 212 0.00 10.02 -8.44
CA SER A 212 -0.87 9.64 -9.57
C SER A 212 -1.11 8.14 -9.63
N LEU A 213 -0.11 7.30 -9.31
CA LEU A 213 -0.28 5.85 -9.20
C LEU A 213 -1.29 5.49 -8.10
N GLY A 214 -1.25 6.18 -6.95
CA GLY A 214 -2.17 5.95 -5.84
C GLY A 214 -3.63 6.21 -6.22
N VAL A 215 -3.89 7.31 -6.93
CA VAL A 215 -5.23 7.63 -7.45
C VAL A 215 -5.68 6.60 -8.49
N ALA A 216 -4.83 6.27 -9.46
CA ALA A 216 -5.13 5.25 -10.48
C ALA A 216 -5.43 3.88 -9.84
N PHE A 217 -4.69 3.52 -8.79
CA PHE A 217 -4.86 2.28 -8.05
C PHE A 217 -6.23 2.22 -7.37
N GLN A 218 -6.62 3.29 -6.66
CA GLN A 218 -7.90 3.34 -5.96
C GLN A 218 -9.08 3.32 -6.93
N ILE A 219 -9.04 4.13 -8.01
CA ILE A 219 -10.09 4.08 -9.02
C ILE A 219 -10.22 2.68 -9.62
N ALA A 220 -9.09 2.00 -9.86
CA ALA A 220 -9.10 0.63 -10.37
C ALA A 220 -9.68 -0.37 -9.35
N ASP A 221 -9.46 -0.17 -8.06
CA ASP A 221 -10.07 -1.01 -7.01
C ASP A 221 -11.59 -0.78 -6.93
N ASP A 222 -12.06 0.47 -6.98
CA ASP A 222 -13.49 0.81 -7.04
C ASP A 222 -14.19 0.19 -8.27
N ILE A 223 -13.53 0.23 -9.44
CA ILE A 223 -14.05 -0.41 -10.65
C ILE A 223 -14.14 -1.94 -10.47
N LEU A 224 -13.10 -2.54 -9.88
CA LEU A 224 -13.06 -3.99 -9.64
C LEU A 224 -14.15 -4.45 -8.66
N ASP A 225 -14.52 -3.63 -7.67
CA ASP A 225 -15.61 -3.94 -6.77
C ASP A 225 -16.95 -4.05 -7.52
N VAL A 226 -17.15 -3.24 -8.57
CA VAL A 226 -18.36 -3.26 -9.40
C VAL A 226 -18.37 -4.38 -10.44
N VAL A 227 -17.23 -4.65 -11.10
CA VAL A 227 -17.18 -5.55 -12.28
C VAL A 227 -16.45 -6.86 -12.03
N GLY A 228 -15.75 -6.99 -10.90
CA GLY A 228 -14.95 -8.16 -10.55
C GLY A 228 -15.78 -9.33 -10.05
N ASP A 229 -15.15 -10.49 -9.97
CA ASP A 229 -15.70 -11.66 -9.27
C ASP A 229 -15.04 -11.83 -7.89
N THR A 230 -15.76 -12.47 -6.98
CA THR A 230 -15.32 -12.72 -5.60
C THR A 230 -14.00 -13.50 -5.52
N ALA A 231 -13.71 -14.38 -6.50
CA ALA A 231 -12.47 -15.16 -6.53
C ALA A 231 -11.25 -14.27 -6.84
N THR A 232 -11.43 -13.23 -7.66
CA THR A 232 -10.38 -12.28 -8.02
C THR A 232 -10.15 -11.23 -6.94
N LEU A 233 -11.22 -10.79 -6.25
CA LEU A 233 -11.18 -9.73 -5.23
C LEU A 233 -10.69 -10.22 -3.87
N GLY A 234 -10.95 -11.47 -3.51
CA GLY A 234 -10.69 -11.99 -2.15
C GLY A 234 -11.66 -11.48 -1.08
N LYS A 235 -12.67 -10.68 -1.47
CA LYS A 235 -13.85 -10.23 -0.71
C LYS A 235 -15.09 -10.33 -1.63
N PRO A 236 -16.32 -10.31 -1.11
CA PRO A 236 -17.51 -10.25 -1.94
C PRO A 236 -17.50 -9.05 -2.88
N ALA A 237 -17.82 -9.24 -4.17
CA ALA A 237 -18.01 -8.15 -5.11
C ALA A 237 -19.26 -7.34 -4.71
N GLY A 238 -19.20 -5.99 -4.87
CA GLY A 238 -20.31 -5.10 -4.49
C GLY A 238 -20.35 -4.74 -3.01
N SER A 239 -19.30 -5.10 -2.23
CA SER A 239 -19.23 -4.77 -0.79
C SER A 239 -19.31 -3.26 -0.52
N ASP A 240 -18.73 -2.43 -1.40
CA ASP A 240 -18.77 -0.97 -1.26
C ASP A 240 -20.21 -0.43 -1.47
N ALA A 241 -20.99 -1.02 -2.37
CA ALA A 241 -22.39 -0.67 -2.59
C ALA A 241 -23.29 -1.12 -1.41
N GLU A 242 -23.02 -2.29 -0.83
CA GLU A 242 -23.74 -2.79 0.36
C GLU A 242 -23.46 -1.91 1.59
N ALA A 243 -22.22 -1.41 1.71
CA ALA A 243 -21.81 -0.48 2.76
C ALA A 243 -22.18 0.99 2.47
N HIS A 244 -22.92 1.27 1.40
CA HIS A 244 -23.30 2.62 0.95
C HIS A 244 -22.12 3.59 0.77
N LYS A 245 -20.91 3.06 0.49
CA LYS A 245 -19.71 3.88 0.28
C LYS A 245 -19.77 4.63 -1.04
N SER A 246 -19.37 5.91 -1.02
CA SER A 246 -19.17 6.68 -2.23
C SER A 246 -17.93 6.17 -2.96
N THR A 247 -18.05 5.85 -4.26
CA THR A 247 -16.96 5.35 -5.12
C THR A 247 -16.92 6.13 -6.42
N TYR A 248 -15.81 6.07 -7.17
CA TYR A 248 -15.77 6.70 -8.49
C TYR A 248 -16.90 6.22 -9.41
N PRO A 249 -17.16 4.89 -9.57
CA PRO A 249 -18.29 4.43 -10.39
C PRO A 249 -19.64 4.95 -9.94
N SER A 250 -19.90 5.11 -8.64
CA SER A 250 -21.18 5.63 -8.13
C SER A 250 -21.36 7.11 -8.41
N LEU A 251 -20.28 7.91 -8.40
CA LEU A 251 -20.34 9.36 -8.57
C LEU A 251 -20.26 9.80 -10.04
N VAL A 252 -19.46 9.16 -10.86
CA VAL A 252 -19.21 9.59 -12.24
C VAL A 252 -19.53 8.54 -13.30
N GLY A 253 -19.92 7.33 -12.89
CA GLY A 253 -20.18 6.20 -13.78
C GLY A 253 -18.92 5.44 -14.18
N LEU A 254 -19.10 4.21 -14.63
CA LEU A 254 -18.02 3.25 -14.89
C LEU A 254 -17.05 3.71 -16.01
N GLU A 255 -17.58 4.21 -17.13
CA GLU A 255 -16.74 4.63 -18.27
C GLU A 255 -15.87 5.84 -17.94
N GLU A 256 -16.42 6.81 -17.22
CA GLU A 256 -15.65 7.98 -16.80
C GLU A 256 -14.59 7.57 -15.73
N SER A 257 -14.92 6.64 -14.83
CA SER A 257 -13.95 6.08 -13.90
C SER A 257 -12.79 5.41 -14.62
N ARG A 258 -13.05 4.60 -15.66
CA ARG A 258 -12.00 4.02 -16.52
C ARG A 258 -11.12 5.07 -17.19
N ARG A 259 -11.74 6.14 -17.70
CA ARG A 259 -11.01 7.25 -18.32
C ARG A 259 -10.12 7.98 -17.33
N LEU A 260 -10.63 8.24 -16.11
CA LEU A 260 -9.87 8.89 -15.04
C LEU A 260 -8.71 8.00 -14.57
N ALA A 261 -8.94 6.71 -14.34
CA ALA A 261 -7.88 5.77 -13.97
C ALA A 261 -6.75 5.75 -15.00
N ARG A 262 -7.10 5.72 -16.29
CA ARG A 262 -6.12 5.78 -17.39
C ARG A 262 -5.35 7.10 -17.37
N GLY A 263 -6.02 8.24 -17.25
CA GLY A 263 -5.39 9.56 -17.17
C GLY A 263 -4.34 9.64 -16.07
N HIS A 264 -4.68 9.18 -14.85
CA HIS A 264 -3.73 9.17 -13.73
C HIS A 264 -2.58 8.18 -13.92
N ALA A 265 -2.81 7.03 -14.56
CA ALA A 265 -1.71 6.12 -14.91
C ALA A 265 -0.75 6.76 -15.94
N ASP A 266 -1.27 7.48 -16.91
CA ASP A 266 -0.47 8.17 -17.92
C ASP A 266 0.31 9.36 -17.30
N GLU A 267 -0.27 10.10 -16.36
CA GLU A 267 0.42 11.12 -15.55
C GLU A 267 1.57 10.51 -14.74
N ALA A 268 1.34 9.36 -14.08
CA ALA A 268 2.39 8.66 -13.35
C ALA A 268 3.54 8.28 -14.29
N ILE A 269 3.24 7.68 -15.44
CA ILE A 269 4.26 7.31 -16.45
C ILE A 269 5.05 8.53 -16.90
N ALA A 270 4.36 9.64 -17.20
CA ALA A 270 4.98 10.88 -17.67
C ALA A 270 5.94 11.48 -16.63
N ALA A 271 5.60 11.38 -15.32
CA ALA A 271 6.43 11.91 -14.23
C ALA A 271 7.84 11.30 -14.18
N ILE A 272 7.98 10.04 -14.63
CA ILE A 272 9.26 9.32 -14.62
C ILE A 272 9.71 8.91 -16.02
N GLN A 273 9.23 9.56 -17.08
CA GLN A 273 9.55 9.19 -18.45
C GLN A 273 11.03 9.42 -18.83
N ALA A 274 11.68 10.36 -18.16
CA ALA A 274 13.09 10.69 -18.39
C ALA A 274 14.07 9.66 -17.82
N TYR A 275 13.60 8.72 -16.99
CA TYR A 275 14.46 7.72 -16.36
C TYR A 275 14.49 6.45 -17.21
N GLU A 276 15.68 5.82 -17.25
CA GLU A 276 15.93 4.64 -18.07
C GLU A 276 16.34 3.43 -17.19
N GLY A 277 16.30 2.24 -17.78
CA GLY A 277 16.70 1.00 -17.12
C GLY A 277 15.52 0.15 -16.66
N GLN A 278 15.84 -1.07 -16.20
CA GLN A 278 14.86 -2.10 -15.89
C GLN A 278 13.84 -1.66 -14.82
N ASP A 279 14.31 -0.97 -13.77
CA ASP A 279 13.42 -0.55 -12.68
C ASP A 279 12.51 0.61 -13.12
N ALA A 280 12.98 1.53 -13.96
CA ALA A 280 12.11 2.56 -14.55
C ALA A 280 11.05 1.94 -15.48
N ASP A 281 11.44 0.98 -16.31
CA ASP A 281 10.51 0.24 -17.17
C ASP A 281 9.50 -0.57 -16.36
N PHE A 282 9.94 -1.16 -15.25
CA PHE A 282 9.06 -1.87 -14.33
C PHE A 282 8.04 -0.94 -13.71
N LEU A 283 8.45 0.22 -13.14
CA LEU A 283 7.55 1.18 -12.52
C LEU A 283 6.51 1.73 -13.50
N ARG A 284 6.93 2.09 -14.73
CA ARG A 284 5.99 2.50 -15.81
C ARG A 284 5.05 1.35 -16.20
N GLY A 285 5.59 0.14 -16.33
CA GLY A 285 4.80 -1.06 -16.62
C GLY A 285 3.78 -1.35 -15.53
N LEU A 286 4.13 -1.15 -14.25
CA LEU A 286 3.25 -1.34 -13.11
C LEU A 286 2.09 -0.33 -13.10
N ALA A 287 2.37 0.95 -13.39
CA ALA A 287 1.32 1.97 -13.54
C ALA A 287 0.31 1.59 -14.65
N ASN A 288 0.80 1.15 -15.79
CA ASN A 288 -0.06 0.65 -16.86
C ASN A 288 -0.83 -0.61 -16.45
N PHE A 289 -0.17 -1.56 -15.78
CA PHE A 289 -0.79 -2.81 -15.33
C PHE A 289 -1.93 -2.55 -14.34
N THR A 290 -1.80 -1.56 -13.45
CA THR A 290 -2.82 -1.19 -12.46
C THR A 290 -4.17 -0.96 -13.11
N VAL A 291 -4.22 -0.27 -14.24
CA VAL A 291 -5.47 0.08 -14.93
C VAL A 291 -5.88 -0.90 -16.04
N THR A 292 -4.99 -1.79 -16.47
CA THR A 292 -5.35 -2.82 -17.47
C THR A 292 -6.00 -4.05 -16.86
N ARG A 293 -5.94 -4.24 -15.55
CA ARG A 293 -6.59 -5.35 -14.84
C ARG A 293 -8.11 -5.20 -14.69
N VAL A 294 -8.65 -4.01 -15.03
CA VAL A 294 -10.09 -3.66 -14.94
C VAL A 294 -10.80 -3.62 -16.29
N LYS A 295 -10.18 -4.21 -17.32
CA LYS A 295 -10.76 -4.32 -18.67
C LYS A 295 -11.62 -5.55 -18.80
#